data_da431e306512c19fb4967dd4ae79ccd1
#
_entry.id   da431e306512c19fb4967dd4ae79ccd1
#
_cell.length_a   1.000
_cell.length_b   1.000
_cell.length_c   1.000
_cell.angle_alpha   90.00
_cell.angle_beta   90.00
_cell.angle_gamma   90.00
#
_symmetry.space_group_name_H-M   'P 1'
#
loop_
_entity.id
_entity.type
_entity.pdbx_description
1 polymer ?
#
loop_
_entity_poly.entity_id
_entity_poly.type
_entity_poly.pdbx_seq_one_letter_code
_entity_poly.pdbx_strand_id
1 'polypeptide(L)'
;SIKVNEYMETSVPGIYAPGDINGTKMLAHAAFRMGEVAAENALKGNHHVAKLNLTPAAIYTLPEVAAVGLTEEQAREKYDVAIGKFNFAANGRAIASDAAQGFVKVIADKKYGEVLGVHIIGPAAAELINEASSIIEMEITVEEMLKTIHGHPTYSEVMYEAFADVLGMAILSLIHIS
;
A
#
# COMPACT_ATOMS: atom_id res chain seq x y z
N SER A 1 26.70 -0.94 1.33
CA SER A 1 25.74 -1.05 2.45
C SER A 1 26.23 -2.05 3.49
N ILE A 2 25.90 -1.81 4.75
CA ILE A 2 26.15 -2.77 5.84
C ILE A 2 25.11 -3.88 5.75
N LYS A 3 25.58 -5.14 5.69
CA LYS A 3 24.67 -6.29 5.66
C LYS A 3 24.08 -6.53 7.05
N VAL A 4 22.76 -6.74 7.08
CA VAL A 4 22.01 -7.06 8.31
C VAL A 4 21.11 -8.27 8.07
N ASN A 5 20.75 -8.96 9.15
CA ASN A 5 19.72 -9.97 9.16
C ASN A 5 18.31 -9.34 9.34
N GLU A 6 17.27 -10.15 9.46
CA GLU A 6 15.89 -9.72 9.65
C GLU A 6 15.63 -8.96 10.97
N TYR A 7 16.57 -9.08 11.93
CA TYR A 7 16.56 -8.37 13.22
C TYR A 7 17.30 -7.04 13.20
N MET A 8 17.79 -6.60 12.03
CA MET A 8 18.65 -5.44 11.81
C MET A 8 20.07 -5.58 12.42
N GLU A 9 20.47 -6.77 12.88
CA GLU A 9 21.80 -7.05 13.39
C GLU A 9 22.79 -7.33 12.27
N THR A 10 24.01 -6.80 12.42
CA THR A 10 25.11 -7.03 11.47
C THR A 10 25.75 -8.40 11.67
N SER A 11 26.79 -8.71 10.89
CA SER A 11 27.60 -9.92 11.09
C SER A 11 28.40 -9.93 12.39
N VAL A 12 28.48 -8.77 13.09
CA VAL A 12 29.11 -8.65 14.40
C VAL A 12 28.01 -8.63 15.47
N PRO A 13 27.98 -9.65 16.37
CA PRO A 13 26.95 -9.74 17.39
C PRO A 13 26.86 -8.47 18.27
N GLY A 14 25.63 -8.03 18.53
CA GLY A 14 25.34 -6.84 19.33
C GLY A 14 25.50 -5.50 18.58
N ILE A 15 25.86 -5.51 17.29
CA ILE A 15 25.93 -4.31 16.46
C ILE A 15 24.77 -4.34 15.46
N TYR A 16 23.95 -3.28 15.47
CA TYR A 16 22.77 -3.13 14.62
C TYR A 16 22.96 -1.96 13.64
N ALA A 17 22.41 -2.08 12.43
CA ALA A 17 22.51 -1.05 11.39
C ALA A 17 21.16 -0.78 10.73
N PRO A 18 20.23 -0.06 11.41
CA PRO A 18 18.95 0.35 10.83
C PRO A 18 19.10 1.52 9.85
N GLY A 19 18.12 1.65 8.93
CA GLY A 19 18.00 2.76 8.00
C GLY A 19 18.83 2.60 6.72
N ASP A 20 19.06 3.71 6.03
CA ASP A 20 19.64 3.77 4.68
C ASP A 20 21.01 3.10 4.57
N ILE A 21 21.76 3.07 5.67
CA ILE A 21 23.08 2.46 5.73
C ILE A 21 23.12 0.98 5.37
N ASN A 22 22.01 0.25 5.62
CA ASN A 22 21.91 -1.17 5.26
C ASN A 22 21.47 -1.40 3.80
N GLY A 23 20.93 -0.38 3.13
CA GLY A 23 20.52 -0.44 1.72
C GLY A 23 19.26 -1.28 1.44
N THR A 24 18.50 -1.68 2.47
CA THR A 24 17.30 -2.53 2.29
C THR A 24 16.10 -1.73 1.80
N LYS A 25 15.75 -0.65 2.51
CA LYS A 25 14.68 0.29 2.17
C LYS A 25 15.12 1.70 2.56
N MET A 26 15.45 2.52 1.57
CA MET A 26 15.95 3.89 1.76
C MET A 26 14.78 4.88 1.84
N LEU A 27 13.96 4.76 2.88
CA LEU A 27 12.79 5.57 3.15
C LEU A 27 12.75 5.91 4.65
N ALA A 28 12.47 7.17 4.99
CA ALA A 28 12.50 7.65 6.37
C ALA A 28 11.58 6.85 7.32
N HIS A 29 10.35 6.57 6.89
CA HIS A 29 9.40 5.78 7.68
C HIS A 29 9.82 4.31 7.83
N ALA A 30 10.50 3.72 6.83
CA ALA A 30 11.13 2.40 6.97
C ALA A 30 12.29 2.45 7.98
N ALA A 31 13.11 3.52 7.95
CA ALA A 31 14.21 3.71 8.89
C ALA A 31 13.72 3.85 10.33
N PHE A 32 12.59 4.53 10.58
CA PHE A 32 11.97 4.58 11.91
C PHE A 32 11.61 3.17 12.40
N ARG A 33 10.93 2.39 11.57
CA ARG A 33 10.56 1.01 11.95
C ARG A 33 11.77 0.12 12.17
N MET A 34 12.79 0.22 11.32
CA MET A 34 14.06 -0.50 11.51
C MET A 34 14.73 -0.11 12.81
N GLY A 35 14.71 1.17 13.19
CA GLY A 35 15.29 1.69 14.45
C GLY A 35 14.59 1.14 15.68
N GLU A 36 13.25 1.10 15.69
CA GLU A 36 12.45 0.50 16.76
C GLU A 36 12.80 -0.99 16.93
N VAL A 37 12.82 -1.74 15.83
CA VAL A 37 13.15 -3.17 15.84
C VAL A 37 14.58 -3.41 16.31
N ALA A 38 15.55 -2.63 15.83
CA ALA A 38 16.94 -2.74 16.26
C ALA A 38 17.11 -2.45 17.76
N ALA A 39 16.46 -1.40 18.27
CA ALA A 39 16.53 -1.04 19.68
C ALA A 39 15.90 -2.12 20.58
N GLU A 40 14.76 -2.65 20.20
CA GLU A 40 14.09 -3.71 20.94
C GLU A 40 14.92 -4.99 20.98
N ASN A 41 15.47 -5.41 19.84
CA ASN A 41 16.33 -6.59 19.73
C ASN A 41 17.65 -6.42 20.49
N ALA A 42 18.22 -5.24 20.50
CA ALA A 42 19.43 -4.95 21.27
C ALA A 42 19.20 -5.09 22.80
N LEU A 43 18.00 -4.75 23.28
CA LEU A 43 17.65 -4.78 24.70
C LEU A 43 17.15 -6.15 25.18
N LYS A 44 16.43 -6.87 24.31
CA LYS A 44 15.68 -8.09 24.71
C LYS A 44 16.18 -9.36 24.01
N GLY A 45 17.17 -9.25 23.12
CA GLY A 45 17.60 -10.32 22.23
C GLY A 45 16.77 -10.35 20.93
N ASN A 46 17.31 -10.98 19.90
CA ASN A 46 16.71 -11.03 18.57
C ASN A 46 15.42 -11.86 18.55
N HIS A 47 14.27 -11.21 18.53
CA HIS A 47 12.93 -11.81 18.51
C HIS A 47 11.92 -11.03 17.64
N HIS A 48 12.21 -9.78 17.28
CA HIS A 48 11.31 -8.92 16.52
C HIS A 48 11.85 -8.68 15.11
N VAL A 49 11.05 -9.03 14.08
CA VAL A 49 11.40 -8.89 12.66
C VAL A 49 10.79 -7.62 12.08
N ALA A 50 11.58 -6.88 11.30
CA ALA A 50 11.06 -5.74 10.53
C ALA A 50 10.39 -6.24 9.24
N LYS A 51 9.06 -6.18 9.17
CA LYS A 51 8.28 -6.51 7.97
C LYS A 51 8.37 -5.37 6.94
N LEU A 52 9.46 -5.28 6.19
CA LEU A 52 9.71 -4.17 5.26
C LEU A 52 9.05 -4.34 3.87
N ASN A 53 8.50 -5.50 3.56
CA ASN A 53 7.81 -5.78 2.31
C ASN A 53 6.49 -4.99 2.15
N LEU A 54 5.88 -4.57 3.26
CA LEU A 54 4.67 -3.75 3.30
C LEU A 54 4.93 -2.26 3.52
N THR A 55 6.17 -1.80 3.31
CA THR A 55 6.51 -0.38 3.39
C THR A 55 5.88 0.37 2.21
N PRO A 56 4.96 1.32 2.44
CA PRO A 56 4.44 2.15 1.36
C PRO A 56 5.52 3.04 0.77
N ALA A 57 5.47 3.27 -0.53
CA ALA A 57 6.36 4.20 -1.23
C ALA A 57 5.52 5.29 -1.89
N ALA A 58 6.01 6.54 -1.84
CA ALA A 58 5.35 7.67 -2.49
C ALA A 58 6.37 8.51 -3.27
N ILE A 59 5.93 9.05 -4.42
CA ILE A 59 6.65 9.99 -5.27
C ILE A 59 5.80 11.25 -5.37
N TYR A 60 6.33 12.37 -4.90
CA TYR A 60 5.62 13.64 -4.74
C TYR A 60 5.65 14.48 -6.02
N THR A 61 5.29 13.84 -7.13
CA THR A 61 5.06 14.49 -8.43
C THR A 61 3.66 15.11 -8.49
N LEU A 62 3.28 15.71 -9.62
CA LEU A 62 1.93 16.17 -9.90
C LEU A 62 1.45 15.52 -11.20
N PRO A 63 0.54 14.54 -11.14
CA PRO A 63 -0.07 13.92 -9.95
C PRO A 63 0.95 13.10 -9.12
N GLU A 64 0.64 12.86 -7.85
CA GLU A 64 1.43 12.00 -6.97
C GLU A 64 1.33 10.53 -7.41
N VAL A 65 2.35 9.73 -7.05
CA VAL A 65 2.34 8.28 -7.24
C VAL A 65 2.63 7.60 -5.91
N ALA A 66 1.83 6.60 -5.56
CA ALA A 66 2.07 5.81 -4.36
C ALA A 66 1.76 4.32 -4.58
N ALA A 67 2.46 3.46 -3.85
CA ALA A 67 2.26 2.01 -3.96
C ALA A 67 2.60 1.30 -2.65
N VAL A 68 1.92 0.18 -2.39
CA VAL A 68 2.23 -0.77 -1.32
C VAL A 68 1.90 -2.19 -1.77
N GLY A 69 2.66 -3.17 -1.28
CA GLY A 69 2.46 -4.57 -1.62
C GLY A 69 3.05 -4.97 -2.97
N LEU A 70 2.49 -6.00 -3.59
CA LEU A 70 2.97 -6.59 -4.84
C LEU A 70 2.52 -5.79 -6.06
N THR A 71 3.35 -5.77 -7.11
CA THR A 71 2.88 -5.40 -8.44
C THR A 71 2.01 -6.52 -9.03
N GLU A 72 1.20 -6.21 -10.05
CA GLU A 72 0.40 -7.23 -10.73
C GLU A 72 1.26 -8.36 -11.30
N GLU A 73 2.42 -8.03 -11.86
CA GLU A 73 3.36 -8.99 -12.42
C GLU A 73 3.87 -9.94 -11.33
N GLN A 74 4.33 -9.40 -10.19
CA GLN A 74 4.79 -10.20 -9.04
C GLN A 74 3.67 -11.06 -8.44
N ALA A 75 2.45 -10.52 -8.35
CA ALA A 75 1.31 -11.26 -7.80
C ALA A 75 0.92 -12.43 -8.71
N ARG A 76 0.90 -12.25 -10.03
CA ARG A 76 0.58 -13.31 -11.00
C ARG A 76 1.57 -14.49 -11.02
N GLU A 77 2.78 -14.30 -10.49
CA GLU A 77 3.75 -15.40 -10.34
C GLU A 77 3.30 -16.45 -9.30
N LYS A 78 2.46 -16.06 -8.33
CA LYS A 78 2.13 -16.90 -7.16
C LYS A 78 0.65 -17.08 -6.90
N TYR A 79 -0.21 -16.19 -7.46
CA TYR A 79 -1.64 -16.13 -7.17
C TYR A 79 -2.47 -16.08 -8.45
N ASP A 80 -3.71 -16.56 -8.40
CA ASP A 80 -4.74 -16.22 -9.38
C ASP A 80 -5.35 -14.87 -8.97
N VAL A 81 -4.97 -13.80 -9.68
CA VAL A 81 -5.29 -12.44 -9.28
C VAL A 81 -6.56 -11.90 -9.93
N ALA A 82 -7.35 -11.17 -9.14
CA ALA A 82 -8.38 -10.26 -9.58
C ALA A 82 -7.83 -8.83 -9.51
N ILE A 83 -8.23 -8.00 -10.47
CA ILE A 83 -7.81 -6.60 -10.54
C ILE A 83 -9.04 -5.72 -10.49
N GLY A 84 -9.01 -4.72 -9.60
CA GLY A 84 -9.96 -3.62 -9.60
C GLY A 84 -9.26 -2.32 -9.95
N LYS A 85 -9.92 -1.45 -10.71
CA LYS A 85 -9.38 -0.17 -11.13
C LYS A 85 -10.45 0.90 -11.15
N PHE A 86 -10.17 2.05 -10.55
CA PHE A 86 -11.07 3.19 -10.60
C PHE A 86 -10.32 4.49 -10.95
N ASN A 87 -10.90 5.30 -11.84
CA ASN A 87 -10.30 6.53 -12.33
C ASN A 87 -10.78 7.74 -11.51
N PHE A 88 -9.86 8.65 -11.17
CA PHE A 88 -10.20 9.92 -10.50
C PHE A 88 -11.15 10.80 -11.31
N ALA A 89 -11.21 10.64 -12.63
CA ALA A 89 -12.17 11.33 -13.49
C ALA A 89 -13.65 11.07 -13.15
N ALA A 90 -13.95 9.98 -12.43
CA ALA A 90 -15.29 9.67 -11.94
C ALA A 90 -15.49 10.03 -10.45
N ASN A 91 -14.49 10.61 -9.78
CA ASN A 91 -14.58 11.02 -8.38
C ASN A 91 -15.01 12.48 -8.25
N GLY A 92 -16.14 12.73 -7.56
CA GLY A 92 -16.71 14.07 -7.41
C GLY A 92 -15.77 15.07 -6.73
N ARG A 93 -14.99 14.65 -5.73
CA ARG A 93 -13.99 15.50 -5.08
C ARG A 93 -12.86 15.89 -6.02
N ALA A 94 -12.37 14.94 -6.82
CA ALA A 94 -11.31 15.19 -7.79
C ALA A 94 -11.75 16.15 -8.89
N ILE A 95 -12.97 16.00 -9.39
CA ILE A 95 -13.57 16.92 -10.38
C ILE A 95 -13.69 18.32 -9.80
N ALA A 96 -14.24 18.45 -8.58
CA ALA A 96 -14.44 19.75 -7.91
C ALA A 96 -13.12 20.47 -7.58
N SER A 97 -12.01 19.74 -7.50
CA SER A 97 -10.68 20.28 -7.20
C SER A 97 -9.79 20.44 -8.44
N ASP A 98 -10.33 20.23 -9.65
CA ASP A 98 -9.56 20.24 -10.93
C ASP A 98 -8.35 19.29 -10.90
N ALA A 99 -8.52 18.13 -10.25
CA ALA A 99 -7.47 17.15 -10.01
C ALA A 99 -7.89 15.73 -10.45
N ALA A 100 -8.69 15.62 -11.52
CA ALA A 100 -9.32 14.38 -11.98
C ALA A 100 -8.39 13.44 -12.77
N GLN A 101 -7.07 13.59 -12.64
CA GLN A 101 -6.08 12.77 -13.35
C GLN A 101 -5.68 11.55 -12.51
N GLY A 102 -5.53 10.40 -13.21
CA GLY A 102 -4.99 9.20 -12.62
C GLY A 102 -6.03 8.16 -12.20
N PHE A 103 -5.59 7.17 -11.44
CA PHE A 103 -6.41 6.03 -11.05
C PHE A 103 -5.87 5.36 -9.78
N VAL A 104 -6.71 4.54 -9.18
CA VAL A 104 -6.34 3.52 -8.18
C VAL A 104 -6.44 2.15 -8.83
N LYS A 105 -5.46 1.28 -8.56
CA LYS A 105 -5.43 -0.13 -8.97
C LYS A 105 -5.25 -1.00 -7.74
N VAL A 106 -6.18 -1.92 -7.52
CA VAL A 106 -6.16 -2.94 -6.47
C VAL A 106 -5.86 -4.29 -7.09
N ILE A 107 -4.99 -5.05 -6.45
CA ILE A 107 -4.59 -6.41 -6.82
C ILE A 107 -4.98 -7.32 -5.66
N ALA A 108 -5.83 -8.30 -5.91
CA ALA A 108 -6.32 -9.23 -4.91
C ALA A 108 -6.19 -10.69 -5.36
N ASP A 109 -6.04 -11.62 -4.42
CA ASP A 109 -6.18 -13.05 -4.67
C ASP A 109 -7.65 -13.40 -4.87
N LYS A 110 -7.99 -14.05 -5.98
CA LYS A 110 -9.37 -14.47 -6.28
C LYS A 110 -9.93 -15.49 -5.30
N LYS A 111 -9.04 -16.30 -4.71
CA LYS A 111 -9.48 -17.43 -3.89
C LYS A 111 -9.96 -16.99 -2.52
N TYR A 112 -9.25 -16.06 -1.90
CA TYR A 112 -9.48 -15.66 -0.52
C TYR A 112 -9.88 -14.19 -0.38
N GLY A 113 -9.85 -13.41 -1.46
CA GLY A 113 -10.10 -11.97 -1.42
C GLY A 113 -9.00 -11.17 -0.73
N GLU A 114 -7.83 -11.78 -0.47
CA GLU A 114 -6.69 -11.12 0.16
C GLU A 114 -6.16 -9.99 -0.72
N VAL A 115 -5.94 -8.83 -0.14
CA VAL A 115 -5.37 -7.68 -0.86
C VAL A 115 -3.85 -7.84 -0.93
N LEU A 116 -3.32 -8.02 -2.13
CA LEU A 116 -1.90 -8.28 -2.39
C LEU A 116 -1.10 -7.02 -2.67
N GLY A 117 -1.74 -5.99 -3.21
CA GLY A 117 -1.09 -4.73 -3.53
C GLY A 117 -2.07 -3.65 -4.01
N VAL A 118 -1.68 -2.39 -3.78
CA VAL A 118 -2.42 -1.21 -4.23
C VAL A 118 -1.47 -0.20 -4.82
N HIS A 119 -1.84 0.36 -5.97
CA HIS A 119 -1.07 1.34 -6.71
C HIS A 119 -1.95 2.53 -7.08
N ILE A 120 -1.48 3.72 -6.81
CA ILE A 120 -2.22 4.97 -6.99
C ILE A 120 -1.38 5.94 -7.82
N ILE A 121 -1.98 6.55 -8.81
CA ILE A 121 -1.49 7.78 -9.42
C ILE A 121 -2.64 8.78 -9.39
N GLY A 122 -2.45 9.93 -8.74
CA GLY A 122 -3.54 10.91 -8.61
C GLY A 122 -3.37 11.85 -7.43
N PRO A 123 -4.37 12.68 -7.15
CA PRO A 123 -4.34 13.60 -6.02
C PRO A 123 -4.31 12.84 -4.68
N ALA A 124 -3.51 13.34 -3.75
CA ALA A 124 -3.38 12.79 -2.40
C ALA A 124 -2.98 11.29 -2.35
N ALA A 125 -2.27 10.78 -3.37
CA ALA A 125 -1.87 9.37 -3.41
C ALA A 125 -1.02 8.98 -2.21
N ALA A 126 -0.12 9.87 -1.75
CA ALA A 126 0.73 9.67 -0.59
C ALA A 126 -0.05 9.54 0.74
N GLU A 127 -1.23 10.16 0.83
CA GLU A 127 -2.13 10.03 1.97
C GLU A 127 -3.00 8.77 1.85
N LEU A 128 -3.59 8.55 0.68
CA LEU A 128 -4.51 7.43 0.43
C LEU A 128 -3.84 6.06 0.59
N ILE A 129 -2.56 5.94 0.25
CA ILE A 129 -1.83 4.67 0.31
C ILE A 129 -1.73 4.11 1.73
N ASN A 130 -1.85 4.95 2.76
CA ASN A 130 -1.79 4.51 4.16
C ASN A 130 -3.01 3.66 4.56
N GLU A 131 -4.18 3.93 3.98
CA GLU A 131 -5.36 3.06 4.12
C GLU A 131 -5.07 1.67 3.56
N ALA A 132 -4.53 1.59 2.34
CA ALA A 132 -4.15 0.32 1.72
C ALA A 132 -3.09 -0.44 2.54
N SER A 133 -2.10 0.28 3.11
CA SER A 133 -1.09 -0.32 3.98
C SER A 133 -1.72 -0.96 5.21
N SER A 134 -2.71 -0.31 5.82
CA SER A 134 -3.44 -0.85 6.97
C SER A 134 -4.27 -2.08 6.59
N ILE A 135 -4.95 -2.06 5.44
CA ILE A 135 -5.75 -3.17 4.93
C ILE A 135 -4.86 -4.40 4.73
N ILE A 136 -3.71 -4.25 4.08
CA ILE A 136 -2.80 -5.37 3.81
C ILE A 136 -2.16 -5.89 5.10
N GLU A 137 -1.67 -5.01 5.99
CA GLU A 137 -1.02 -5.42 7.25
C GLU A 137 -1.98 -6.14 8.19
N MET A 138 -3.26 -5.75 8.19
CA MET A 138 -4.32 -6.37 9.01
C MET A 138 -4.99 -7.56 8.33
N GLU A 139 -4.52 -7.95 7.14
CA GLU A 139 -5.05 -9.07 6.34
C GLU A 139 -6.57 -8.96 6.06
N ILE A 140 -7.05 -7.72 5.87
CA ILE A 140 -8.45 -7.43 5.55
C ILE A 140 -8.72 -7.83 4.10
N THR A 141 -9.81 -8.58 3.87
CA THR A 141 -10.23 -8.98 2.53
C THR A 141 -10.96 -7.86 1.79
N VAL A 142 -11.09 -8.01 0.46
CA VAL A 142 -11.88 -7.08 -0.37
C VAL A 142 -13.32 -6.96 0.14
N GLU A 143 -13.96 -8.08 0.47
CA GLU A 143 -15.34 -8.10 0.97
C GLU A 143 -15.48 -7.42 2.34
N GLU A 144 -14.47 -7.54 3.21
CA GLU A 144 -14.49 -6.87 4.51
C GLU A 144 -14.28 -5.37 4.38
N MET A 145 -13.36 -4.95 3.49
CA MET A 145 -13.14 -3.54 3.19
C MET A 145 -14.42 -2.86 2.69
N LEU A 146 -15.21 -3.52 1.85
CA LEU A 146 -16.47 -2.98 1.31
C LEU A 146 -17.57 -2.78 2.36
N LYS A 147 -17.41 -3.27 3.58
CA LYS A 147 -18.31 -2.94 4.70
C LYS A 147 -18.01 -1.57 5.33
N THR A 148 -16.86 -0.99 5.02
CA THR A 148 -16.44 0.32 5.55
C THR A 148 -17.14 1.45 4.79
N ILE A 149 -17.76 2.40 5.52
CA ILE A 149 -18.40 3.57 4.93
C ILE A 149 -17.34 4.66 4.73
N HIS A 150 -17.17 5.11 3.49
CA HIS A 150 -16.33 6.25 3.16
C HIS A 150 -17.11 7.55 3.15
N GLY A 151 -16.49 8.64 3.62
CA GLY A 151 -17.12 9.97 3.62
C GLY A 151 -17.29 10.51 2.20
N HIS A 152 -18.37 11.24 1.95
CA HIS A 152 -18.65 11.90 0.67
C HIS A 152 -18.76 13.43 0.85
N PRO A 153 -18.14 14.27 -0.04
CA PRO A 153 -17.23 13.91 -1.12
C PRO A 153 -15.75 13.88 -0.66
N THR A 154 -15.06 12.80 -0.91
CA THR A 154 -13.64 12.63 -0.54
C THR A 154 -12.84 11.99 -1.67
N TYR A 155 -11.51 12.14 -1.63
CA TYR A 155 -10.63 11.36 -2.51
C TYR A 155 -10.64 9.86 -2.14
N SER A 156 -10.84 9.50 -0.86
CA SER A 156 -10.81 8.10 -0.42
C SER A 156 -11.93 7.22 -1.01
N GLU A 157 -13.00 7.82 -1.54
CA GLU A 157 -14.03 7.06 -2.26
C GLU A 157 -13.47 6.32 -3.48
N VAL A 158 -12.35 6.79 -4.08
CA VAL A 158 -11.70 6.06 -5.19
C VAL A 158 -11.12 4.73 -4.75
N MET A 159 -10.72 4.63 -3.47
CA MET A 159 -10.26 3.37 -2.87
C MET A 159 -11.43 2.39 -2.82
N TYR A 160 -12.56 2.80 -2.21
CA TYR A 160 -13.76 1.97 -2.15
C TYR A 160 -14.20 1.46 -3.51
N GLU A 161 -14.29 2.34 -4.52
CA GLU A 161 -14.71 1.98 -5.88
C GLU A 161 -13.72 1.03 -6.56
N ALA A 162 -12.40 1.21 -6.35
CA ALA A 162 -11.40 0.29 -6.88
C ALA A 162 -11.46 -1.10 -6.22
N PHE A 163 -11.75 -1.18 -4.92
CA PHE A 163 -12.03 -2.44 -4.22
C PHE A 163 -13.32 -3.08 -4.72
N ALA A 164 -14.38 -2.29 -4.92
CA ALA A 164 -15.65 -2.77 -5.46
C ALA A 164 -15.49 -3.33 -6.89
N ASP A 165 -14.64 -2.69 -7.70
CA ASP A 165 -14.36 -3.14 -9.08
C ASP A 165 -13.67 -4.51 -9.13
N VAL A 166 -12.90 -4.89 -8.11
CA VAL A 166 -12.34 -6.27 -7.99
C VAL A 166 -13.44 -7.33 -8.07
N LEU A 167 -14.63 -7.02 -7.54
CA LEU A 167 -15.80 -7.89 -7.52
C LEU A 167 -16.83 -7.55 -8.63
N GLY A 168 -16.54 -6.56 -9.49
CA GLY A 168 -17.48 -6.07 -10.49
C GLY A 168 -18.67 -5.30 -9.90
N MET A 169 -18.49 -4.70 -8.71
CA MET A 169 -19.54 -4.01 -7.94
C MET A 169 -19.35 -2.49 -7.89
N ALA A 170 -18.40 -1.91 -8.64
CA ALA A 170 -18.19 -0.46 -8.67
C ALA A 170 -19.45 0.27 -9.15
N ILE A 171 -19.85 1.33 -8.42
CA ILE A 171 -21.09 2.07 -8.68
C ILE A 171 -20.83 3.31 -9.51
N LEU A 172 -19.72 4.04 -9.24
CA LEU A 172 -19.42 5.32 -9.86
C LEU A 172 -18.58 5.21 -11.15
N SER A 173 -18.44 4.02 -11.72
CA SER A 173 -17.68 3.79 -12.94
C SER A 173 -18.28 4.55 -14.13
N LEU A 174 -17.45 5.30 -14.90
CA LEU A 174 -17.84 5.98 -16.12
C LEU A 174 -18.40 5.04 -17.21
N ILE A 175 -18.20 3.72 -17.08
CA ILE A 175 -18.69 2.71 -18.03
C ILE A 175 -20.21 2.54 -17.91
N HIS A 176 -20.82 2.97 -16.82
CA HIS A 176 -22.28 2.88 -16.60
C HIS A 176 -23.05 4.15 -16.90
N ILE A 177 -22.40 5.20 -17.43
CA ILE A 177 -23.02 6.49 -17.80
C ILE A 177 -23.18 6.63 -19.34
N SER A 178 -23.16 5.52 -20.07
CA SER A 178 -23.41 5.51 -21.52
C SER A 178 -24.77 4.94 -21.86
#